data_6e000783bebd26dcd45569b804c13ef2
#
_entry.id   6e000783bebd26dcd45569b804c13ef2
#
_cell.length_a   1.000
_cell.length_b   1.000
_cell.length_c   1.000
_cell.angle_alpha   90.00
_cell.angle_beta   90.00
_cell.angle_gamma   90.00
#
_symmetry.space_group_name_H-M   'P 1'
#
loop_
_entity.id
_entity.type
_entity.pdbx_description
1 polymer ?
#
loop_
_entity_poly.entity_id
_entity_poly.type
_entity_poly.pdbx_seq_one_letter_code
_entity_poly.pdbx_strand_id
1 'polypeptide(L)'
;KAFADFRDSHPELVGKSAAIVMPYEGKIGLYTAGDGRGQFIENLGFSIPPELQGDGSSFFVDYAPENYAALNGVDYLFVLDYNGALTALENDPTFQNLDIVKDGRVRYLATDVGNAMSMPNPVTIPWAIDKFAEQLS
;
A
#
# COMPACT_ATOMS: atom_id res chain seq x y z
N LYS A 1 -17.47 -11.14 -0.09
CA LYS A 1 -17.62 -11.76 1.24
C LYS A 1 -16.44 -11.46 2.15
N ALA A 2 -15.27 -11.92 1.77
CA ALA A 2 -14.09 -11.71 2.61
C ALA A 2 -13.79 -10.22 2.82
N PHE A 3 -13.92 -9.42 1.76
CA PHE A 3 -13.73 -7.98 1.87
C PHE A 3 -14.81 -7.34 2.74
N ALA A 4 -16.07 -7.75 2.56
CA ALA A 4 -17.15 -7.23 3.39
C ALA A 4 -16.97 -7.60 4.85
N ASP A 5 -16.54 -8.84 5.12
CA ASP A 5 -16.28 -9.30 6.47
C ASP A 5 -15.16 -8.47 7.13
N PHE A 6 -14.13 -8.13 6.37
CA PHE A 6 -13.05 -7.27 6.87
C PHE A 6 -13.59 -5.88 7.22
N ARG A 7 -14.38 -5.28 6.34
CA ARG A 7 -14.95 -3.95 6.58
C ARG A 7 -15.87 -3.95 7.81
N ASP A 8 -16.65 -5.02 7.98
CA ASP A 8 -17.54 -5.13 9.13
C ASP A 8 -16.77 -5.29 10.44
N SER A 9 -15.62 -5.96 10.39
CA SER A 9 -14.76 -6.19 11.56
C SER A 9 -13.90 -4.97 11.89
N HIS A 10 -13.66 -4.09 10.91
CA HIS A 10 -12.77 -2.93 11.07
C HIS A 10 -13.45 -1.66 10.57
N PRO A 11 -14.63 -1.30 11.13
CA PRO A 11 -15.33 -0.10 10.65
C PRO A 11 -14.52 1.18 10.85
N GLU A 12 -13.58 1.18 11.80
CA GLU A 12 -12.73 2.33 12.04
C GLU A 12 -11.78 2.62 10.87
N LEU A 13 -11.52 1.62 10.03
CA LEU A 13 -10.62 1.77 8.88
C LEU A 13 -11.33 2.19 7.60
N VAL A 14 -12.65 2.00 7.54
CA VAL A 14 -13.42 2.36 6.35
C VAL A 14 -13.38 3.87 6.15
N GLY A 15 -13.00 4.30 4.96
CA GLY A 15 -12.88 5.71 4.63
C GLY A 15 -11.50 6.31 4.93
N LYS A 16 -10.63 5.58 5.60
CA LYS A 16 -9.25 6.04 5.81
C LYS A 16 -8.50 6.04 4.49
N SER A 17 -7.59 7.01 4.32
CA SER A 17 -6.75 7.06 3.13
C SER A 17 -5.59 6.09 3.26
N ALA A 18 -5.21 5.49 2.15
CA ALA A 18 -4.08 4.56 2.10
C ALA A 18 -3.49 4.55 0.71
N ALA A 19 -2.25 4.10 0.63
CA ALA A 19 -1.58 3.86 -0.65
C ALA A 19 -0.77 2.59 -0.52
N ILE A 20 -0.60 1.88 -1.64
CA ILE A 20 0.24 0.70 -1.70
C ILE A 20 1.35 0.96 -2.70
N VAL A 21 2.59 0.79 -2.25
CA VAL A 21 3.76 1.16 -3.02
C VAL A 21 4.77 0.03 -3.05
N MET A 22 5.66 0.08 -4.04
CA MET A 22 6.77 -0.86 -4.16
C MET A 22 8.03 -0.07 -4.46
N PRO A 23 9.08 -0.16 -3.60
CA PRO A 23 10.35 0.49 -3.91
C PRO A 23 11.10 -0.28 -4.98
N TYR A 24 11.71 0.44 -5.92
CA TYR A 24 12.56 -0.16 -6.94
C TYR A 24 13.46 0.90 -7.57
N GLU A 25 14.66 0.50 -7.91
CA GLU A 25 15.62 1.33 -8.66
C GLU A 25 15.77 2.74 -8.08
N GLY A 26 15.77 2.84 -6.74
CA GLY A 26 15.98 4.14 -6.08
C GLY A 26 14.75 5.05 -6.04
N LYS A 27 13.58 4.54 -6.40
CA LYS A 27 12.33 5.31 -6.37
C LYS A 27 11.20 4.43 -5.84
N ILE A 28 10.00 4.99 -5.75
CA ILE A 28 8.81 4.27 -5.25
C ILE A 28 7.74 4.32 -6.33
N GLY A 29 7.18 3.15 -6.68
CA GLY A 29 6.02 3.06 -7.55
C GLY A 29 4.76 2.89 -6.72
N LEU A 30 3.77 3.75 -6.93
CA LEU A 30 2.48 3.69 -6.24
C LEU A 30 1.46 3.02 -7.17
N TYR A 31 0.81 1.97 -6.67
CA TYR A 31 -0.23 1.28 -7.44
C TYR A 31 -1.53 2.04 -7.34
N THR A 32 -2.15 2.30 -8.49
CA THR A 32 -3.42 3.03 -8.57
C THR A 32 -4.59 2.05 -8.47
N ALA A 33 -5.81 2.59 -8.43
CA ALA A 33 -7.03 1.79 -8.42
C ALA A 33 -7.21 1.00 -9.73
N GLY A 34 -6.42 1.30 -10.76
CA GLY A 34 -6.42 0.51 -11.99
C GLY A 34 -5.70 -0.83 -11.88
N ASP A 35 -4.88 -1.00 -10.84
CA ASP A 35 -4.12 -2.23 -10.59
C ASP A 35 -4.83 -3.08 -9.55
N GLY A 36 -4.66 -4.41 -9.63
CA GLY A 36 -5.29 -5.33 -8.67
C GLY A 36 -4.91 -5.05 -7.22
N ARG A 37 -3.67 -4.61 -6.98
CA ARG A 37 -3.21 -4.28 -5.64
C ARG A 37 -3.89 -3.04 -5.09
N GLY A 38 -4.06 -2.02 -5.93
CA GLY A 38 -4.81 -0.82 -5.53
C GLY A 38 -6.27 -1.14 -5.28
N GLN A 39 -6.88 -1.95 -6.15
CA GLN A 39 -8.26 -2.37 -5.97
C GLN A 39 -8.45 -3.18 -4.70
N PHE A 40 -7.45 -4.00 -4.33
CA PHE A 40 -7.51 -4.80 -3.11
C PHE A 40 -7.70 -3.91 -1.89
N ILE A 41 -6.87 -2.87 -1.74
CA ILE A 41 -7.00 -1.99 -0.57
C ILE A 41 -8.28 -1.16 -0.61
N GLU A 42 -8.77 -0.79 -1.80
CA GLU A 42 -10.05 -0.10 -1.88
C GLU A 42 -11.21 -1.00 -1.48
N ASN A 43 -11.13 -2.28 -1.84
CA ASN A 43 -12.15 -3.24 -1.45
C ASN A 43 -12.17 -3.50 0.06
N LEU A 44 -11.04 -3.28 0.73
CA LEU A 44 -10.98 -3.37 2.19
C LEU A 44 -11.61 -2.16 2.87
N GLY A 45 -11.94 -1.11 2.12
CA GLY A 45 -12.58 0.08 2.65
C GLY A 45 -11.69 1.32 2.65
N PHE A 46 -10.42 1.18 2.27
CA PHE A 46 -9.52 2.34 2.19
C PHE A 46 -9.78 3.14 0.93
N SER A 47 -9.37 4.41 0.95
CA SER A 47 -9.47 5.30 -0.21
C SER A 47 -8.06 5.71 -0.65
N ILE A 48 -7.75 5.50 -1.92
CA ILE A 48 -6.48 5.97 -2.48
C ILE A 48 -6.69 7.41 -2.95
N PRO A 49 -5.96 8.40 -2.40
CA PRO A 49 -6.16 9.79 -2.79
C PRO A 49 -5.98 9.97 -4.30
N PRO A 50 -6.92 10.63 -4.98
CA PRO A 50 -6.82 10.82 -6.43
C PRO A 50 -5.55 11.57 -6.85
N GLU A 51 -5.09 12.51 -6.05
CA GLU A 51 -3.89 13.29 -6.35
C GLU A 51 -2.63 12.43 -6.39
N LEU A 52 -2.64 11.25 -5.78
CA LEU A 52 -1.50 10.34 -5.81
C LEU A 52 -1.52 9.42 -7.02
N GLN A 53 -2.64 9.34 -7.74
CA GLN A 53 -2.82 8.40 -8.83
C GLN A 53 -2.48 8.99 -10.20
N GLY A 54 -1.89 10.17 -10.24
CA GLY A 54 -1.57 10.86 -11.48
C GLY A 54 -2.84 11.21 -12.23
N ASP A 55 -2.85 10.96 -13.55
CA ASP A 55 -4.03 11.24 -14.38
C ASP A 55 -5.01 10.06 -14.42
N GLY A 56 -4.70 8.99 -13.71
CA GLY A 56 -5.56 7.81 -13.66
C GLY A 56 -5.44 6.86 -14.85
N SER A 57 -4.55 7.18 -15.80
CA SER A 57 -4.40 6.36 -17.01
C SER A 57 -3.41 5.20 -16.83
N SER A 58 -2.62 5.21 -15.77
CA SER A 58 -1.59 4.19 -15.52
C SER A 58 -1.97 3.29 -14.35
N PHE A 59 -1.42 2.07 -14.36
CA PHE A 59 -1.61 1.13 -13.26
C PHE A 59 -0.77 1.51 -12.05
N PHE A 60 0.30 2.27 -12.23
CA PHE A 60 1.09 2.79 -11.13
C PHE A 60 1.77 4.10 -11.54
N VAL A 61 2.20 4.86 -10.53
CA VAL A 61 2.86 6.15 -10.71
C VAL A 61 4.19 6.13 -9.97
N ASP A 62 5.27 6.54 -10.64
CA ASP A 62 6.59 6.60 -10.04
C ASP A 62 6.76 7.88 -9.22
N TYR A 63 7.35 7.74 -8.04
CA TYR A 63 7.71 8.87 -7.18
C TYR A 63 9.22 8.85 -6.98
N ALA A 64 9.89 9.91 -7.43
CA ALA A 64 11.30 10.11 -7.16
C ALA A 64 11.48 10.56 -5.70
N PRO A 65 12.70 10.43 -5.13
CA PRO A 65 12.91 10.81 -3.72
C PRO A 65 12.44 12.23 -3.37
N GLU A 66 12.60 13.17 -4.27
CA GLU A 66 12.16 14.56 -4.04
C GLU A 66 10.64 14.70 -3.94
N ASN A 67 9.90 13.67 -4.36
CA ASN A 67 8.44 13.67 -4.33
C ASN A 67 7.85 12.79 -3.23
N TYR A 68 8.69 12.16 -2.42
CA TYR A 68 8.21 11.24 -1.37
C TYR A 68 7.30 11.94 -0.36
N ALA A 69 7.45 13.24 -0.17
CA ALA A 69 6.65 13.98 0.79
C ALA A 69 5.14 13.93 0.48
N ALA A 70 4.79 13.69 -0.78
CA ALA A 70 3.38 13.54 -1.16
C ALA A 70 2.72 12.34 -0.44
N LEU A 71 3.51 11.36 -0.03
CA LEU A 71 3.01 10.18 0.66
C LEU A 71 2.60 10.44 2.12
N ASN A 72 3.03 11.57 2.69
CA ASN A 72 2.68 11.93 4.07
C ASN A 72 1.19 12.17 4.27
N GLY A 73 0.44 12.37 3.20
CA GLY A 73 -0.98 12.71 3.28
C GLY A 73 -1.90 11.51 3.53
N VAL A 74 -1.40 10.29 3.45
CA VAL A 74 -2.26 9.11 3.66
C VAL A 74 -2.21 8.67 5.12
N ASP A 75 -3.29 8.03 5.56
CA ASP A 75 -3.36 7.49 6.92
C ASP A 75 -2.48 6.25 7.08
N TYR A 76 -2.38 5.43 6.03
CA TYR A 76 -1.54 4.23 6.01
C TYR A 76 -0.80 4.13 4.69
N LEU A 77 0.48 3.77 4.76
CA LEU A 77 1.29 3.49 3.58
C LEU A 77 1.72 2.03 3.66
N PHE A 78 1.29 1.23 2.68
CA PHE A 78 1.63 -0.18 2.61
C PHE A 78 2.77 -0.35 1.60
N VAL A 79 3.89 -0.91 2.06
CA VAL A 79 5.10 -1.05 1.27
C VAL A 79 5.34 -2.53 0.99
N LEU A 80 5.39 -2.89 -0.29
CA LEU A 80 5.66 -4.26 -0.70
C LEU A 80 7.16 -4.48 -0.78
N ASP A 81 7.63 -5.60 -0.21
CA ASP A 81 9.01 -6.01 -0.37
C ASP A 81 9.15 -6.77 -1.70
N TYR A 82 10.14 -6.38 -2.49
CA TYR A 82 10.40 -7.03 -3.78
C TYR A 82 11.90 -7.05 -4.02
N ASN A 83 12.46 -8.26 -4.17
CA ASN A 83 13.89 -8.47 -4.47
C ASN A 83 14.83 -7.72 -3.52
N GLY A 84 14.46 -7.59 -2.24
CA GLY A 84 15.30 -6.91 -1.27
C GLY A 84 15.29 -5.39 -1.36
N ALA A 85 14.45 -4.80 -2.20
CA ALA A 85 14.38 -3.35 -2.35
C ALA A 85 13.95 -2.65 -1.07
N LEU A 86 13.22 -3.35 -0.20
CA LEU A 86 12.81 -2.81 1.09
C LEU A 86 14.02 -2.43 1.95
N THR A 87 15.08 -3.24 1.91
CA THR A 87 16.30 -2.94 2.66
C THR A 87 16.90 -1.60 2.23
N ALA A 88 16.91 -1.33 0.93
CA ALA A 88 17.41 -0.05 0.42
C ALA A 88 16.58 1.11 0.94
N LEU A 89 15.25 0.93 1.01
CA LEU A 89 14.36 1.96 1.51
C LEU A 89 14.53 2.18 3.00
N GLU A 90 14.73 1.11 3.77
CA GLU A 90 14.98 1.20 5.21
C GLU A 90 16.25 1.99 5.52
N ASN A 91 17.20 1.99 4.60
CA ASN A 91 18.46 2.71 4.75
C ASN A 91 18.47 4.06 4.03
N ASP A 92 17.35 4.47 3.45
CA ASP A 92 17.23 5.73 2.72
C ASP A 92 16.77 6.84 3.67
N PRO A 93 17.67 7.79 4.03
CA PRO A 93 17.28 8.85 4.96
C PRO A 93 16.17 9.74 4.42
N THR A 94 16.06 9.89 3.10
CA THR A 94 14.98 10.68 2.51
C THR A 94 13.62 10.07 2.85
N PHE A 95 13.50 8.74 2.75
CA PHE A 95 12.26 8.05 3.11
C PHE A 95 12.06 8.04 4.63
N GLN A 96 13.10 7.71 5.39
CA GLN A 96 13.00 7.56 6.84
C GLN A 96 12.67 8.87 7.56
N ASN A 97 12.94 10.00 6.94
CA ASN A 97 12.62 11.32 7.52
C ASN A 97 11.20 11.80 7.21
N LEU A 98 10.42 11.02 6.45
CA LEU A 98 9.03 11.39 6.18
C LEU A 98 8.20 11.29 7.46
N ASP A 99 7.25 12.22 7.60
CA ASP A 99 6.36 12.25 8.77
C ASP A 99 5.59 10.94 8.92
N ILE A 100 5.12 10.36 7.81
CA ILE A 100 4.36 9.13 7.84
C ILE A 100 5.18 7.97 8.40
N VAL A 101 6.49 7.97 8.16
CA VAL A 101 7.40 6.95 8.72
C VAL A 101 7.58 7.18 10.21
N LYS A 102 7.83 8.43 10.61
CA LYS A 102 8.04 8.77 12.01
C LYS A 102 6.80 8.54 12.85
N ASP A 103 5.63 8.70 12.25
CA ASP A 103 4.35 8.47 12.93
C ASP A 103 3.99 6.99 13.05
N GLY A 104 4.78 6.09 12.43
CA GLY A 104 4.50 4.66 12.48
C GLY A 104 3.34 4.23 11.60
N ARG A 105 2.98 5.03 10.59
CA ARG A 105 1.87 4.72 9.70
C ARG A 105 2.27 3.88 8.49
N VAL A 106 3.56 3.54 8.37
CA VAL A 106 4.05 2.68 7.30
C VAL A 106 3.95 1.23 7.75
N ARG A 107 3.39 0.38 6.89
CA ARG A 107 3.26 -1.06 7.13
C ARG A 107 3.92 -1.81 5.98
N TYR A 108 4.69 -2.84 6.31
CA TYR A 108 5.44 -3.59 5.32
C TYR A 108 4.76 -4.92 5.03
N LEU A 109 4.62 -5.26 3.74
CA LEU A 109 3.98 -6.48 3.30
C LEU A 109 5.00 -7.37 2.61
N ALA A 110 4.94 -8.67 2.88
CA ALA A 110 5.84 -9.63 2.24
C ALA A 110 5.48 -9.80 0.75
N THR A 111 6.44 -10.28 -0.03
CA THR A 111 6.27 -10.46 -1.48
C THR A 111 5.09 -11.36 -1.82
N ASP A 112 4.89 -12.44 -1.06
CA ASP A 112 3.79 -13.37 -1.32
C ASP A 112 2.42 -12.73 -1.10
N VAL A 113 2.31 -11.83 -0.14
CA VAL A 113 1.06 -11.08 0.08
C VAL A 113 0.80 -10.15 -1.12
N GLY A 114 1.84 -9.45 -1.60
CA GLY A 114 1.71 -8.59 -2.77
C GLY A 114 1.28 -9.36 -4.00
N ASN A 115 1.83 -10.55 -4.20
CA ASN A 115 1.46 -11.39 -5.33
C ASN A 115 -0.01 -11.83 -5.25
N ALA A 116 -0.47 -12.18 -4.06
CA ALA A 116 -1.88 -12.56 -3.84
C ALA A 116 -2.81 -11.38 -4.11
N MET A 117 -2.39 -10.16 -3.77
CA MET A 117 -3.18 -8.96 -4.02
C MET A 117 -3.28 -8.62 -5.51
N SER A 118 -2.23 -8.89 -6.28
CA SER A 118 -2.20 -8.55 -7.71
C SER A 118 -3.01 -9.54 -8.55
N MET A 119 -3.15 -10.78 -8.10
CA MET A 119 -3.93 -11.82 -8.81
C MET A 119 -4.86 -12.51 -7.83
N PRO A 120 -5.87 -11.78 -7.31
CA PRO A 120 -6.75 -12.32 -6.28
C PRO A 120 -7.64 -13.45 -6.82
N ASN A 121 -7.86 -14.46 -5.97
CA ASN A 121 -8.80 -15.53 -6.27
C ASN A 121 -9.47 -15.98 -4.96
N PRO A 122 -10.56 -16.80 -5.02
CA PRO A 122 -11.30 -17.17 -3.81
C PRO A 122 -10.48 -17.88 -2.74
N VAL A 123 -9.36 -18.49 -3.10
CA VAL A 123 -8.50 -19.18 -2.15
C VAL A 123 -7.52 -18.22 -1.50
N THR A 124 -6.89 -17.33 -2.29
CA THR A 124 -5.84 -16.45 -1.79
C THR A 124 -6.37 -15.20 -1.13
N ILE A 125 -7.58 -14.73 -1.48
CA ILE A 125 -8.13 -13.49 -0.91
C ILE A 125 -8.25 -13.57 0.61
N PRO A 126 -8.88 -14.59 1.21
CA PRO A 126 -8.97 -14.63 2.68
C PRO A 126 -7.61 -14.69 3.35
N TRP A 127 -6.66 -15.45 2.76
CA TRP A 127 -5.30 -15.54 3.29
C TRP A 127 -4.61 -14.17 3.26
N ALA A 128 -4.70 -13.46 2.13
CA ALA A 128 -4.08 -12.16 1.98
C ALA A 128 -4.68 -11.13 2.95
N ILE A 129 -6.00 -11.19 3.15
CA ILE A 129 -6.67 -10.29 4.09
C ILE A 129 -6.18 -10.55 5.51
N ASP A 130 -6.01 -11.82 5.91
CA ASP A 130 -5.50 -12.16 7.23
C ASP A 130 -4.09 -11.62 7.43
N LYS A 131 -3.23 -11.78 6.43
CA LYS A 131 -1.86 -11.26 6.49
C LYS A 131 -1.83 -9.74 6.55
N PHE A 132 -2.73 -9.12 5.80
CA PHE A 132 -2.88 -7.67 5.78
C PHE A 132 -3.32 -7.16 7.15
N ALA A 133 -4.30 -7.83 7.77
CA ALA A 133 -4.81 -7.45 9.07
C ALA A 133 -3.75 -7.54 10.17
N GLU A 134 -2.83 -8.50 10.06
CA GLU A 134 -1.71 -8.63 11.01
C GLU A 134 -0.85 -7.37 11.05
N GLN A 135 -0.73 -6.67 9.92
CA GLN A 135 0.07 -5.46 9.84
C GLN A 135 -0.65 -4.23 10.39
N LEU A 136 -1.95 -4.34 10.62
CA LEU A 136 -2.76 -3.23 11.13
C LEU A 136 -2.98 -3.29 12.63
N SER A 137 -2.64 -4.41 13.25
CA SER A 137 -2.84 -4.59 14.69
C SER A 137 -1.65 -4.12 15.52
#